data_5373a5f1ab7c057b5caddc167a712d1c
#
_entry.id   5373a5f1ab7c057b5caddc167a712d1c
#
_cell.length_a   1.000
_cell.length_b   1.000
_cell.length_c   1.000
_cell.angle_alpha   90.00
_cell.angle_beta   90.00
_cell.angle_gamma   90.00
#
_symmetry.space_group_name_H-M   'P 1'
#
loop_
_entity.id
_entity.type
_entity.pdbx_description
1 polymer ?
#
loop_
_entity_poly.entity_id
_entity_poly.type
_entity_poly.pdbx_seq_one_letter_code
_entity_poly.pdbx_strand_id
1 'polypeptide(L)'
;MVGTNHSCNFARTVIASLAALVTVLPVGHAQADSVEARPAVASTEPDSKLFFALGMIESGNDDRGLGRAGEVSRYQIHPSVWKAYSTSTDYRNPEVSAQVARQHWNYLTNYFREYAGREPTPFDMYVLWNTRFGHYARKGFDPARLTSIIRDRAHRFVNLVKR
;
A
#
# COMPACT_ATOMS: atom_id res chain seq x y z
N MET A 1 38.76 -1.20 25.03
CA MET A 1 39.02 0.07 24.35
C MET A 1 37.78 0.41 23.53
N VAL A 2 37.10 1.39 24.06
CA VAL A 2 36.29 2.45 23.51
C VAL A 2 35.24 2.06 22.45
N GLY A 3 34.01 1.92 22.94
CA GLY A 3 32.80 1.93 22.11
C GLY A 3 32.41 3.37 21.76
N THR A 4 31.91 3.58 20.55
CA THR A 4 31.25 4.82 20.15
C THR A 4 29.77 4.54 19.89
N ASN A 5 28.94 4.94 20.88
CA ASN A 5 27.50 5.06 20.74
C ASN A 5 27.16 6.25 19.84
N HIS A 6 26.46 6.00 18.75
CA HIS A 6 25.82 7.06 17.97
C HIS A 6 24.35 7.17 18.42
N SER A 7 24.09 8.11 19.33
CA SER A 7 22.76 8.55 19.70
C SER A 7 22.20 9.46 18.58
N CYS A 8 21.13 9.04 17.94
CA CYS A 8 20.33 9.89 17.06
C CYS A 8 19.45 10.83 17.92
N ASN A 9 19.85 12.10 17.99
CA ASN A 9 19.05 13.17 18.62
C ASN A 9 17.93 13.61 17.65
N PHE A 10 16.69 13.35 18.06
CA PHE A 10 15.51 13.99 17.46
C PHE A 10 15.42 15.44 17.96
N ALA A 11 15.66 16.39 17.08
CA ALA A 11 15.44 17.81 17.35
C ALA A 11 13.93 18.12 17.40
N ARG A 12 13.46 18.52 18.59
CA ARG A 12 12.12 19.08 18.81
C ARG A 12 12.12 20.52 18.30
N THR A 13 11.37 20.80 17.23
CA THR A 13 11.06 22.16 16.80
C THR A 13 9.87 22.68 17.59
N VAL A 14 10.10 23.67 18.42
CA VAL A 14 9.08 24.43 19.15
C VAL A 14 8.53 25.51 18.19
N ILE A 15 7.24 25.43 17.90
CA ILE A 15 6.54 26.49 17.14
C ILE A 15 5.92 27.46 18.13
N ALA A 16 6.40 28.70 18.08
CA ALA A 16 5.89 29.83 18.86
C ALA A 16 4.55 30.29 18.27
N SER A 17 3.57 30.44 19.15
CA SER A 17 2.25 31.01 18.86
C SER A 17 2.35 32.51 18.64
N LEU A 18 1.87 33.01 17.51
CA LEU A 18 1.61 34.42 17.27
C LEU A 18 0.09 34.64 17.26
N ALA A 19 -0.42 35.35 18.23
CA ALA A 19 -1.81 35.78 18.30
C ALA A 19 -2.01 36.96 17.34
N ALA A 20 -2.96 36.88 16.44
CA ALA A 20 -3.43 37.97 15.60
C ALA A 20 -4.93 38.17 15.74
N LEU A 21 -5.24 39.43 15.94
CA LEU A 21 -6.45 40.15 16.23
C LEU A 21 -7.62 39.83 15.30
N VAL A 22 -8.80 39.59 15.89
CA VAL A 22 -10.06 39.37 15.20
C VAL A 22 -10.67 40.71 14.79
N THR A 23 -10.88 40.95 13.51
CA THR A 23 -11.83 41.93 12.98
C THR A 23 -13.05 41.22 12.40
N VAL A 24 -14.20 41.47 13.02
CA VAL A 24 -15.52 41.01 12.59
C VAL A 24 -16.02 41.89 11.46
N LEU A 25 -16.38 41.33 10.31
CA LEU A 25 -17.21 41.95 9.27
C LEU A 25 -18.39 41.05 8.89
N PRO A 26 -19.51 41.63 8.38
CA PRO A 26 -20.82 40.99 8.53
C PRO A 26 -21.21 40.02 7.42
N VAL A 27 -22.05 39.12 7.81
CA VAL A 27 -23.07 38.30 7.12
C VAL A 27 -23.22 38.57 5.62
N GLY A 28 -22.69 37.65 4.81
CA GLY A 28 -23.05 37.44 3.40
C GLY A 28 -23.63 36.07 3.19
N HIS A 29 -24.74 36.00 2.49
CA HIS A 29 -25.67 34.92 2.18
C HIS A 29 -25.05 33.55 1.98
N ALA A 30 -25.69 32.56 2.59
CA ALA A 30 -25.47 31.13 2.36
C ALA A 30 -25.78 30.80 0.89
N GLN A 31 -24.75 30.55 0.12
CA GLN A 31 -24.83 29.84 -1.14
C GLN A 31 -24.58 28.37 -0.80
N ALA A 32 -25.62 27.55 -0.99
CA ALA A 32 -25.51 26.11 -0.88
C ALA A 32 -24.55 25.62 -1.99
N ASP A 33 -23.29 25.43 -1.64
CA ASP A 33 -22.36 24.72 -2.50
C ASP A 33 -22.90 23.28 -2.62
N SER A 34 -23.49 23.00 -3.77
CA SER A 34 -23.72 21.66 -4.23
C SER A 34 -22.36 20.94 -4.21
N VAL A 35 -22.23 20.00 -3.29
CA VAL A 35 -21.09 19.06 -3.26
C VAL A 35 -21.16 18.29 -4.58
N GLU A 36 -20.43 18.80 -5.55
CA GLU A 36 -20.21 18.11 -6.82
C GLU A 36 -19.51 16.81 -6.49
N ALA A 37 -20.23 15.71 -6.64
CA ALA A 37 -19.72 14.36 -6.43
C ALA A 37 -18.49 14.20 -7.35
N ARG A 38 -17.31 14.22 -6.75
CA ARG A 38 -16.04 13.99 -7.45
C ARG A 38 -16.18 12.66 -8.20
N PRO A 39 -16.06 12.64 -9.53
CA PRO A 39 -16.24 11.42 -10.28
C PRO A 39 -15.26 10.38 -9.74
N ALA A 40 -15.78 9.20 -9.42
CA ALA A 40 -14.96 8.04 -9.09
C ALA A 40 -13.93 7.90 -10.21
N VAL A 41 -12.66 8.04 -9.88
CA VAL A 41 -11.56 7.86 -10.85
C VAL A 41 -11.68 6.42 -11.34
N ALA A 42 -12.22 6.26 -12.54
CA ALA A 42 -12.27 4.97 -13.22
C ALA A 42 -10.85 4.42 -13.24
N SER A 43 -10.64 3.27 -12.59
CA SER A 43 -9.36 2.58 -12.61
C SER A 43 -8.99 2.34 -14.06
N THR A 44 -7.81 2.82 -14.50
CA THR A 44 -7.29 2.58 -15.83
C THR A 44 -7.17 1.08 -16.08
N GLU A 45 -7.47 0.62 -17.30
CA GLU A 45 -7.50 -0.81 -17.64
C GLU A 45 -6.27 -1.64 -17.18
N PRO A 46 -5.03 -1.11 -17.24
CA PRO A 46 -3.85 -1.80 -16.72
C PRO A 46 -3.93 -2.09 -15.21
N ASP A 47 -4.48 -1.16 -14.43
CA ASP A 47 -4.66 -1.34 -12.98
C ASP A 47 -5.67 -2.44 -12.67
N SER A 48 -6.76 -2.55 -13.44
CA SER A 48 -7.78 -3.57 -13.22
C SER A 48 -7.25 -4.98 -13.45
N LYS A 49 -6.45 -5.20 -14.49
CA LYS A 49 -5.80 -6.50 -14.78
C LYS A 49 -4.80 -6.91 -13.71
N LEU A 50 -3.99 -5.97 -13.25
CA LEU A 50 -2.99 -6.21 -12.22
C LEU A 50 -3.65 -6.64 -10.90
N PHE A 51 -4.67 -5.92 -10.43
CA PHE A 51 -5.35 -6.26 -9.18
C PHE A 51 -6.25 -7.50 -9.32
N PHE A 52 -6.82 -7.76 -10.51
CA PHE A 52 -7.46 -9.04 -10.78
C PHE A 52 -6.48 -10.20 -10.67
N ALA A 53 -5.30 -10.10 -11.28
CA ALA A 53 -4.26 -11.11 -11.19
C ALA A 53 -3.77 -11.32 -9.75
N LEU A 54 -3.65 -10.23 -8.98
CA LEU A 54 -3.24 -10.30 -7.59
C LEU A 54 -4.27 -11.06 -6.74
N GLY A 55 -5.56 -10.71 -6.85
CA GLY A 55 -6.61 -11.44 -6.15
C GLY A 55 -6.68 -12.91 -6.58
N MET A 56 -6.50 -13.21 -7.87
CA MET A 56 -6.49 -14.59 -8.38
C MET A 56 -5.39 -15.44 -7.76
N ILE A 57 -4.18 -14.92 -7.62
CA ILE A 57 -3.07 -15.70 -7.06
C ILE A 57 -3.13 -15.82 -5.53
N GLU A 58 -3.73 -14.85 -4.84
CA GLU A 58 -3.81 -14.83 -3.38
C GLU A 58 -4.98 -15.68 -2.85
N SER A 59 -6.15 -15.59 -3.46
CA SER A 59 -7.36 -16.26 -2.96
C SER A 59 -8.28 -16.88 -4.04
N GLY A 60 -7.92 -16.73 -5.32
CA GLY A 60 -8.86 -17.01 -6.42
C GLY A 60 -9.96 -15.93 -6.56
N ASN A 61 -9.69 -14.69 -6.12
CA ASN A 61 -10.64 -13.58 -6.03
C ASN A 61 -11.82 -13.82 -5.07
N ASP A 62 -11.59 -14.60 -4.01
CA ASP A 62 -12.59 -14.81 -2.95
C ASP A 62 -12.53 -13.70 -1.91
N ASP A 63 -13.55 -12.84 -1.87
CA ASP A 63 -13.68 -11.76 -0.88
C ASP A 63 -13.85 -12.25 0.56
N ARG A 64 -14.22 -13.50 0.75
CA ARG A 64 -14.38 -14.13 2.07
C ARG A 64 -13.13 -14.86 2.54
N GLY A 65 -12.09 -14.90 1.68
CA GLY A 65 -10.87 -15.63 1.95
C GLY A 65 -10.20 -15.19 3.26
N LEU A 66 -9.96 -16.16 4.15
CA LEU A 66 -9.14 -15.98 5.33
C LEU A 66 -7.84 -16.75 5.16
N GLY A 67 -6.71 -16.08 5.30
CA GLY A 67 -5.40 -16.69 5.25
C GLY A 67 -5.05 -17.43 6.54
N ARG A 68 -4.00 -18.26 6.49
CA ARG A 68 -3.57 -19.07 7.64
C ARG A 68 -3.03 -18.25 8.80
N ALA A 69 -2.48 -17.06 8.52
CA ALA A 69 -1.98 -16.12 9.54
C ALA A 69 -3.01 -15.01 9.85
N GLY A 70 -4.27 -15.18 9.42
CA GLY A 70 -5.36 -14.24 9.65
C GLY A 70 -5.43 -13.12 8.61
N GLU A 71 -4.80 -13.31 7.45
CA GLU A 71 -4.94 -12.38 6.31
C GLU A 71 -6.40 -12.35 5.86
N VAL A 72 -6.83 -11.19 5.37
CA VAL A 72 -8.22 -10.89 5.02
C VAL A 72 -8.37 -10.43 3.58
N SER A 73 -9.59 -10.47 3.08
CA SER A 73 -10.02 -10.08 1.73
C SER A 73 -9.42 -10.96 0.62
N ARG A 74 -9.87 -10.72 -0.61
CA ARG A 74 -9.32 -11.41 -1.80
C ARG A 74 -7.82 -11.20 -2.01
N TYR A 75 -7.25 -10.14 -1.44
CA TYR A 75 -5.84 -9.78 -1.59
C TYR A 75 -4.95 -10.32 -0.47
N GLN A 76 -5.50 -11.07 0.48
CA GLN A 76 -4.78 -11.67 1.62
C GLN A 76 -3.91 -10.65 2.38
N ILE A 77 -4.51 -9.51 2.73
CA ILE A 77 -3.85 -8.43 3.46
C ILE A 77 -3.92 -8.72 4.96
N HIS A 78 -2.79 -8.64 5.64
CA HIS A 78 -2.79 -8.80 7.10
C HIS A 78 -3.53 -7.62 7.78
N PRO A 79 -4.38 -7.85 8.81
CA PRO A 79 -5.16 -6.80 9.46
C PRO A 79 -4.34 -5.61 9.98
N SER A 80 -3.09 -5.83 10.41
CA SER A 80 -2.21 -4.73 10.82
C SER A 80 -1.81 -3.82 9.66
N VAL A 81 -1.63 -4.37 8.46
CA VAL A 81 -1.38 -3.61 7.22
C VAL A 81 -2.65 -2.89 6.78
N TRP A 82 -3.79 -3.58 6.84
CA TRP A 82 -5.09 -2.99 6.51
C TRP A 82 -5.37 -1.73 7.31
N LYS A 83 -5.17 -1.77 8.64
CA LYS A 83 -5.38 -0.65 9.54
C LYS A 83 -4.56 0.61 9.22
N ALA A 84 -3.46 0.47 8.51
CA ALA A 84 -2.67 1.63 8.05
C ALA A 84 -3.37 2.43 6.94
N TYR A 85 -4.37 1.85 6.27
CA TYR A 85 -5.03 2.44 5.10
C TYR A 85 -6.53 2.60 5.26
N SER A 86 -7.17 1.87 6.17
CA SER A 86 -8.62 1.93 6.37
C SER A 86 -9.01 1.66 7.82
N THR A 87 -9.99 2.41 8.31
CA THR A 87 -10.65 2.15 9.60
C THR A 87 -11.82 1.16 9.46
N SER A 88 -12.26 0.86 8.24
CA SER A 88 -13.31 -0.14 8.00
C SER A 88 -12.85 -1.54 8.38
N THR A 89 -13.72 -2.29 9.01
CA THR A 89 -13.54 -3.73 9.29
C THR A 89 -14.32 -4.61 8.31
N ASP A 90 -14.96 -4.02 7.31
CA ASP A 90 -15.65 -4.76 6.24
C ASP A 90 -14.64 -5.29 5.21
N TYR A 91 -13.89 -6.30 5.63
CA TYR A 91 -12.85 -6.95 4.81
C TYR A 91 -13.41 -7.64 3.55
N ARG A 92 -14.73 -7.89 3.51
CA ARG A 92 -15.40 -8.57 2.39
C ARG A 92 -15.90 -7.61 1.32
N ASN A 93 -15.88 -6.32 1.60
CA ASN A 93 -16.27 -5.31 0.63
C ASN A 93 -15.21 -5.21 -0.46
N PRO A 94 -15.54 -5.52 -1.73
CA PRO A 94 -14.58 -5.56 -2.82
C PRO A 94 -13.98 -4.18 -3.13
N GLU A 95 -14.76 -3.11 -2.95
CA GLU A 95 -14.32 -1.73 -3.22
C GLU A 95 -13.31 -1.26 -2.17
N VAL A 96 -13.65 -1.47 -0.88
CA VAL A 96 -12.75 -1.14 0.23
C VAL A 96 -11.46 -1.95 0.14
N SER A 97 -11.56 -3.25 -0.15
CA SER A 97 -10.39 -4.12 -0.28
C SER A 97 -9.50 -3.71 -1.46
N ALA A 98 -10.08 -3.32 -2.60
CA ALA A 98 -9.33 -2.81 -3.74
C ALA A 98 -8.63 -1.48 -3.43
N GLN A 99 -9.29 -0.58 -2.69
CA GLN A 99 -8.69 0.69 -2.27
C GLN A 99 -7.48 0.45 -1.36
N VAL A 100 -7.63 -0.39 -0.34
CA VAL A 100 -6.53 -0.75 0.58
C VAL A 100 -5.39 -1.41 -0.17
N ALA A 101 -5.70 -2.35 -1.07
CA ALA A 101 -4.68 -3.02 -1.88
C ALA A 101 -3.88 -2.04 -2.75
N ARG A 102 -4.54 -1.07 -3.41
CA ARG A 102 -3.86 -0.04 -4.21
C ARG A 102 -2.95 0.85 -3.36
N GLN A 103 -3.40 1.28 -2.19
CA GLN A 103 -2.59 2.11 -1.30
C GLN A 103 -1.34 1.36 -0.81
N HIS A 104 -1.52 0.09 -0.43
CA HIS A 104 -0.38 -0.75 -0.03
C HIS A 104 0.58 -1.02 -1.20
N TRP A 105 0.05 -1.28 -2.40
CA TRP A 105 0.85 -1.45 -3.61
C TRP A 105 1.70 -0.22 -3.92
N ASN A 106 1.10 0.98 -3.85
CA ASN A 106 1.81 2.24 -4.06
C ASN A 106 2.92 2.46 -3.00
N TYR A 107 2.65 2.12 -1.75
CA TYR A 107 3.68 2.14 -0.70
C TYR A 107 4.85 1.23 -1.03
N LEU A 108 4.59 -0.03 -1.43
CA LEU A 108 5.63 -0.99 -1.81
C LEU A 108 6.39 -0.55 -3.06
N THR A 109 5.72 0.08 -4.03
CA THR A 109 6.36 0.64 -5.23
C THR A 109 7.37 1.73 -4.86
N ASN A 110 6.97 2.68 -4.01
CA ASN A 110 7.84 3.75 -3.55
C ASN A 110 9.02 3.21 -2.72
N TYR A 111 8.75 2.27 -1.83
CA TYR A 111 9.79 1.56 -1.08
C TYR A 111 10.82 0.90 -2.01
N PHE A 112 10.34 0.19 -3.04
CA PHE A 112 11.25 -0.46 -3.98
C PHE A 112 12.12 0.55 -4.74
N ARG A 113 11.52 1.63 -5.25
CA ARG A 113 12.26 2.70 -5.95
C ARG A 113 13.36 3.29 -5.09
N GLU A 114 13.03 3.59 -3.84
CA GLU A 114 13.97 4.18 -2.88
C GLU A 114 15.18 3.29 -2.61
N TYR A 115 14.94 1.99 -2.37
CA TYR A 115 15.99 1.08 -1.91
C TYR A 115 16.66 0.27 -3.02
N ALA A 116 16.00 0.06 -4.15
CA ALA A 116 16.55 -0.66 -5.30
C ALA A 116 17.15 0.26 -6.37
N GLY A 117 16.81 1.56 -6.36
CA GLY A 117 17.30 2.55 -7.33
C GLY A 117 16.79 2.32 -8.75
N ARG A 118 15.72 1.56 -8.94
CA ARG A 118 15.10 1.26 -10.24
C ARG A 118 13.60 1.09 -10.14
N GLU A 119 12.91 1.08 -11.28
CA GLU A 119 11.48 0.74 -11.31
C GLU A 119 11.26 -0.76 -11.00
N PRO A 120 10.23 -1.08 -10.19
CA PRO A 120 9.87 -2.46 -9.94
C PRO A 120 9.20 -3.09 -11.16
N THR A 121 9.54 -4.34 -11.42
CA THR A 121 8.79 -5.19 -12.35
C THR A 121 7.58 -5.81 -11.63
N PRO A 122 6.58 -6.36 -12.35
CA PRO A 122 5.51 -7.13 -11.72
C PRO A 122 6.03 -8.29 -10.85
N PHE A 123 7.15 -8.90 -11.22
CA PHE A 123 7.82 -9.92 -10.41
C PHE A 123 8.28 -9.35 -9.06
N ASP A 124 9.02 -8.23 -9.09
CA ASP A 124 9.51 -7.57 -7.87
C ASP A 124 8.37 -7.22 -6.93
N MET A 125 7.30 -6.64 -7.49
CA MET A 125 6.13 -6.21 -6.72
C MET A 125 5.42 -7.39 -6.05
N TYR A 126 5.27 -8.52 -6.76
CA TYR A 126 4.69 -9.70 -6.14
C TYR A 126 5.57 -10.29 -5.02
N VAL A 127 6.89 -10.27 -5.18
CA VAL A 127 7.80 -10.69 -4.11
C VAL A 127 7.64 -9.81 -2.87
N LEU A 128 7.54 -8.48 -3.04
CA LEU A 128 7.30 -7.55 -1.92
C LEU A 128 5.96 -7.80 -1.24
N TRP A 129 4.91 -8.07 -2.03
CA TRP A 129 3.58 -8.36 -1.53
C TRP A 129 3.55 -9.64 -0.69
N ASN A 130 4.14 -10.70 -1.21
CA ASN A 130 4.03 -12.06 -0.66
C ASN A 130 5.04 -12.35 0.46
N THR A 131 6.04 -11.50 0.69
CA THR A 131 7.08 -11.73 1.68
C THR A 131 7.01 -10.75 2.84
N ARG A 132 7.63 -11.13 3.97
CA ARG A 132 7.75 -10.20 5.11
C ARG A 132 8.51 -8.94 4.68
N PHE A 133 8.04 -7.80 5.17
CA PHE A 133 8.67 -6.51 4.91
C PHE A 133 10.19 -6.55 5.09
N GLY A 134 10.91 -5.98 4.14
CA GLY A 134 12.37 -5.98 4.10
C GLY A 134 13.04 -7.32 3.70
N HIS A 135 12.28 -8.39 3.49
CA HIS A 135 12.87 -9.69 3.08
C HIS A 135 13.62 -9.58 1.76
N TYR A 136 12.99 -8.97 0.75
CA TYR A 136 13.58 -8.83 -0.58
C TYR A 136 14.76 -7.85 -0.60
N ALA A 137 14.66 -6.76 0.17
CA ALA A 137 15.77 -5.80 0.32
C ALA A 137 17.03 -6.46 0.92
N ARG A 138 16.88 -7.31 1.95
CA ARG A 138 18.01 -8.08 2.51
C ARG A 138 18.63 -9.07 1.51
N LYS A 139 17.94 -9.39 0.45
CA LYS A 139 18.45 -10.18 -0.68
C LYS A 139 19.06 -9.32 -1.79
N GLY A 140 19.13 -7.99 -1.60
CA GLY A 140 19.61 -7.03 -2.60
C GLY A 140 18.69 -6.90 -3.81
N PHE A 141 17.41 -7.19 -3.64
CA PHE A 141 16.40 -7.25 -4.72
C PHE A 141 16.82 -8.17 -5.88
N ASP A 142 17.57 -9.23 -5.55
CA ASP A 142 18.07 -10.21 -6.51
C ASP A 142 17.14 -11.45 -6.52
N PRO A 143 16.43 -11.73 -7.64
CA PRO A 143 15.59 -12.91 -7.77
C PRO A 143 16.32 -14.24 -7.59
N ALA A 144 17.61 -14.31 -7.93
CA ALA A 144 18.40 -15.54 -7.79
C ALA A 144 18.58 -15.95 -6.31
N ARG A 145 18.50 -14.99 -5.39
CA ARG A 145 18.64 -15.22 -3.94
C ARG A 145 17.33 -15.60 -3.23
N LEU A 146 16.23 -15.69 -3.96
CA LEU A 146 14.94 -16.12 -3.46
C LEU A 146 14.83 -17.66 -3.50
N THR A 147 13.96 -18.21 -2.63
CA THR A 147 13.61 -19.64 -2.73
C THR A 147 12.85 -19.92 -4.02
N SER A 148 12.89 -21.17 -4.51
CA SER A 148 12.13 -21.58 -5.69
C SER A 148 10.64 -21.32 -5.52
N ILE A 149 10.07 -21.58 -4.35
CA ILE A 149 8.65 -21.36 -4.04
C ILE A 149 8.24 -19.90 -4.28
N ILE A 150 9.04 -18.93 -3.78
CA ILE A 150 8.74 -17.50 -3.97
C ILE A 150 8.88 -17.14 -5.44
N ARG A 151 9.92 -17.58 -6.12
CA ARG A 151 10.13 -17.33 -7.55
C ARG A 151 8.99 -17.88 -8.41
N ASP A 152 8.58 -19.10 -8.17
CA ASP A 152 7.51 -19.76 -8.93
C ASP A 152 6.17 -19.03 -8.76
N ARG A 153 5.84 -18.60 -7.55
CA ARG A 153 4.65 -17.78 -7.31
C ARG A 153 4.73 -16.44 -8.04
N ALA A 154 5.86 -15.75 -7.96
CA ALA A 154 6.06 -14.49 -8.66
C ALA A 154 5.95 -14.65 -10.19
N HIS A 155 6.52 -15.70 -10.77
CA HIS A 155 6.36 -15.99 -12.20
C HIS A 155 4.90 -16.30 -12.58
N ARG A 156 4.16 -17.03 -11.73
CA ARG A 156 2.72 -17.27 -11.96
C ARG A 156 1.93 -15.97 -11.97
N PHE A 157 2.22 -15.05 -11.04
CA PHE A 157 1.61 -13.73 -11.03
C PHE A 157 1.91 -12.95 -12.33
N VAL A 158 3.18 -12.88 -12.74
CA VAL A 158 3.58 -12.22 -14.00
C VAL A 158 2.81 -12.79 -15.20
N ASN A 159 2.62 -14.10 -15.24
CA ASN A 159 1.86 -14.75 -16.32
C ASN A 159 0.36 -14.41 -16.29
N LEU A 160 -0.21 -14.18 -15.10
CA LEU A 160 -1.60 -13.73 -14.97
C LEU A 160 -1.78 -12.28 -15.44
N VAL A 161 -0.83 -11.40 -15.14
CA VAL A 161 -0.88 -9.98 -15.56
C VAL A 161 -0.77 -9.82 -17.10
N LYS A 162 -0.09 -10.75 -17.77
CA LYS A 162 0.12 -10.70 -19.23
C LYS A 162 -1.09 -11.22 -20.05
N ARG A 163 -2.06 -11.86 -19.42
CA ARG A 163 -3.29 -12.37 -20.06
C ARG A 163 -4.35 -11.30 -20.19
#